data_01d43e40ef8c56dd6505bfa6f69d8f5a
#
_entry.id   01d43e40ef8c56dd6505bfa6f69d8f5a
#
_cell.length_a   1.000
_cell.length_b   1.000
_cell.length_c   1.000
_cell.angle_alpha   90.00
_cell.angle_beta   90.00
_cell.angle_gamma   90.00
#
_symmetry.space_group_name_H-M   'P 1'
#
loop_
_entity.id
_entity.type
_entity.pdbx_description
1 polymer ?
#
loop_
_entity_poly.entity_id
_entity_poly.type
_entity_poly.pdbx_seq_one_letter_code
_entity_poly.pdbx_strand_id
1 'polypeptide(L)'
;MIALRTPSRRFLLATALAAAAAPAWASDKAEKKEGEGQALDPTYKLGSMTIPIIVNGRIVNYVFVAMTLKLASGTDAGAFKEKEPELRDAIIKAAYKTPFVRQDTWKEVDGPKLTGFVKTQCGVLFGKGKVASVEIVKQIPRQQLMPPKRSAAGPRQPEMNP
;
A
#
# COMPACT_ATOMS: atom_id res chain seq x y z
N MET A 1 10.84 -20.74 -65.70
CA MET A 1 11.84 -21.81 -65.68
C MET A 1 12.14 -22.09 -64.23
N ILE A 2 11.51 -23.12 -63.63
CA ILE A 2 12.11 -24.44 -63.36
C ILE A 2 13.20 -24.27 -62.28
N ALA A 3 13.16 -24.86 -61.08
CA ALA A 3 12.79 -26.19 -60.69
C ALA A 3 12.54 -26.33 -59.20
N LEU A 4 11.52 -27.10 -58.88
CA LEU A 4 11.32 -27.83 -57.64
C LEU A 4 12.48 -28.76 -57.31
N ARG A 5 12.82 -28.92 -56.03
CA ARG A 5 13.49 -30.13 -55.57
C ARG A 5 13.16 -30.40 -54.09
N THR A 6 12.21 -31.24 -53.83
CA THR A 6 12.12 -32.22 -52.75
C THR A 6 12.64 -33.55 -53.26
N PRO A 7 12.81 -34.64 -52.46
CA PRO A 7 12.89 -34.88 -51.02
C PRO A 7 14.05 -35.82 -50.64
N SER A 8 14.26 -36.10 -49.36
CA SER A 8 14.68 -37.45 -48.98
C SER A 8 14.34 -37.80 -47.53
N ARG A 9 13.50 -38.77 -47.45
CA ARG A 9 13.20 -39.61 -46.31
C ARG A 9 14.38 -40.48 -45.94
N ARG A 10 14.33 -40.97 -44.70
CA ARG A 10 14.99 -42.17 -44.12
C ARG A 10 16.32 -41.89 -43.42
N PHE A 11 16.27 -42.00 -42.09
CA PHE A 11 16.87 -43.14 -41.41
C PHE A 11 16.29 -43.26 -40.01
N LEU A 12 15.79 -44.41 -39.77
CA LEU A 12 15.32 -45.02 -38.51
C LEU A 12 16.53 -45.51 -37.68
N LEU A 13 16.19 -45.84 -36.41
CA LEU A 13 16.86 -46.72 -35.45
C LEU A 13 17.64 -45.96 -34.35
N ALA A 14 17.07 -45.86 -33.18
CA ALA A 14 16.99 -46.81 -32.06
C ALA A 14 18.32 -46.95 -31.29
N THR A 15 18.28 -46.61 -30.03
CA THR A 15 18.81 -47.31 -28.83
C THR A 15 18.67 -46.36 -27.64
N ALA A 16 17.83 -46.72 -26.69
CA ALA A 16 18.04 -47.47 -25.46
C ALA A 16 18.62 -46.66 -24.29
N LEU A 17 17.79 -46.32 -23.34
CA LEU A 17 17.86 -46.60 -21.92
C LEU A 17 19.12 -46.19 -21.12
N ALA A 18 19.01 -45.11 -20.34
CA ALA A 18 19.67 -45.03 -19.04
C ALA A 18 18.85 -44.12 -18.13
N ALA A 19 18.23 -44.71 -17.14
CA ALA A 19 17.59 -44.02 -16.00
C ALA A 19 18.66 -43.41 -15.11
N ALA A 20 18.62 -42.11 -14.88
CA ALA A 20 19.31 -41.47 -13.77
C ALA A 20 18.30 -40.55 -13.06
N ALA A 21 17.84 -41.04 -11.93
CA ALA A 21 17.02 -40.28 -11.00
C ALA A 21 17.87 -39.17 -10.40
N ALA A 22 17.48 -37.91 -10.65
CA ALA A 22 17.95 -36.75 -9.89
C ALA A 22 16.72 -36.13 -9.19
N PRO A 23 16.79 -35.84 -7.87
CA PRO A 23 15.66 -35.22 -7.18
C PRO A 23 15.49 -33.79 -7.68
N ALA A 24 14.37 -33.52 -8.28
CA ALA A 24 13.92 -32.17 -8.60
C ALA A 24 13.63 -31.41 -7.28
N TRP A 25 14.52 -30.54 -6.92
CA TRP A 25 14.16 -29.45 -6.02
C TRP A 25 13.37 -28.43 -6.84
N ALA A 26 12.08 -28.64 -6.88
CA ALA A 26 11.14 -27.67 -7.43
C ALA A 26 11.16 -26.46 -6.49
N SER A 27 11.92 -25.44 -6.84
CA SER A 27 11.69 -24.07 -6.38
C SER A 27 10.37 -23.63 -7.00
N ASP A 28 9.33 -23.78 -6.21
CA ASP A 28 7.99 -23.27 -6.52
C ASP A 28 8.04 -21.72 -6.40
N LYS A 29 8.66 -21.09 -7.39
CA LYS A 29 8.48 -19.68 -7.65
C LYS A 29 7.21 -19.56 -8.46
N ALA A 30 6.08 -19.61 -7.75
CA ALA A 30 4.79 -19.26 -8.31
C ALA A 30 4.83 -17.80 -8.78
N GLU A 31 5.31 -17.61 -10.00
CA GLU A 31 4.99 -16.42 -10.78
C GLU A 31 3.48 -16.49 -11.06
N LYS A 32 2.72 -15.82 -10.19
CA LYS A 32 1.32 -15.55 -10.41
C LYS A 32 1.23 -14.64 -11.64
N LYS A 33 1.10 -15.23 -12.82
CA LYS A 33 0.60 -14.54 -14.00
C LYS A 33 -0.79 -14.04 -13.66
N GLU A 34 -0.88 -12.76 -13.30
CA GLU A 34 -2.16 -12.07 -13.27
C GLU A 34 -2.68 -12.03 -14.70
N GLY A 35 -3.89 -12.60 -14.86
CA GLY A 35 -4.57 -12.74 -16.13
C GLY A 35 -4.81 -11.39 -16.80
N GLU A 36 -4.51 -11.33 -18.08
CA GLU A 36 -5.01 -10.35 -19.03
C GLU A 36 -6.53 -10.32 -19.01
N GLY A 37 -7.12 -9.13 -18.88
CA GLY A 37 -8.49 -8.94 -19.32
C GLY A 37 -9.43 -8.13 -18.44
N GLN A 38 -8.93 -7.14 -17.70
CA GLN A 38 -9.73 -5.96 -17.33
C GLN A 38 -8.78 -4.75 -17.35
N ALA A 39 -9.16 -3.69 -18.01
CA ALA A 39 -8.47 -2.42 -17.91
C ALA A 39 -8.55 -1.97 -16.45
N LEU A 40 -7.60 -2.45 -15.64
CA LEU A 40 -7.48 -2.05 -14.25
C LEU A 40 -7.21 -0.55 -14.26
N ASP A 41 -8.05 0.19 -13.57
CA ASP A 41 -7.80 1.60 -13.35
C ASP A 41 -6.34 1.78 -12.92
N PRO A 42 -5.60 2.69 -13.56
CA PRO A 42 -4.19 2.86 -13.26
C PRO A 42 -4.01 3.17 -11.77
N THR A 43 -3.18 2.39 -11.11
CA THR A 43 -2.92 2.54 -9.67
C THR A 43 -1.46 2.86 -9.42
N TYR A 44 -1.22 3.73 -8.44
CA TYR A 44 0.12 4.05 -7.95
C TYR A 44 0.25 3.63 -6.48
N LYS A 45 1.18 2.72 -6.20
CA LYS A 45 1.47 2.27 -4.82
C LYS A 45 2.44 3.26 -4.18
N LEU A 46 1.94 4.04 -3.24
CA LEU A 46 2.78 4.93 -2.45
C LEU A 46 3.61 4.09 -1.48
N GLY A 47 4.93 4.29 -1.46
CA GLY A 47 5.81 3.56 -0.56
C GLY A 47 5.38 3.72 0.91
N SER A 48 5.56 2.67 1.71
CA SER A 48 5.21 2.70 3.13
C SER A 48 5.85 3.89 3.85
N MET A 49 5.09 4.54 4.71
CA MET A 49 5.55 5.66 5.52
C MET A 49 5.14 5.49 6.97
N THR A 50 5.89 6.15 7.86
CA THR A 50 5.62 6.15 9.30
C THR A 50 4.90 7.43 9.67
N ILE A 51 3.70 7.30 10.24
CA ILE A 51 2.88 8.44 10.68
C ILE A 51 2.85 8.46 12.20
N PRO A 52 3.19 9.59 12.85
CA PRO A 52 3.11 9.72 14.31
C PRO A 52 1.65 9.86 14.76
N ILE A 53 1.32 9.20 15.85
CA ILE A 53 0.11 9.44 16.63
C ILE A 53 0.45 10.44 17.73
N ILE A 54 -0.09 11.65 17.63
CA ILE A 54 0.21 12.75 18.56
C ILE A 54 -1.04 13.08 19.35
N VAL A 55 -0.95 13.02 20.68
CA VAL A 55 -2.04 13.33 21.61
C VAL A 55 -1.51 14.33 22.62
N ASN A 56 -2.24 15.44 22.81
CA ASN A 56 -1.85 16.53 23.72
C ASN A 56 -0.39 17.01 23.48
N GLY A 57 0.02 17.13 22.21
CA GLY A 57 1.34 17.59 21.83
C GLY A 57 2.47 16.57 22.03
N ARG A 58 2.18 15.36 22.44
CA ARG A 58 3.16 14.28 22.66
C ARG A 58 2.94 13.14 21.69
N ILE A 59 4.02 12.60 21.15
CA ILE A 59 3.97 11.39 20.32
C ILE A 59 3.72 10.20 21.25
N VAL A 60 2.60 9.51 21.06
CA VAL A 60 2.22 8.32 21.84
C VAL A 60 2.51 7.03 21.09
N ASN A 61 2.48 7.04 19.77
CA ASN A 61 2.76 5.86 18.95
C ASN A 61 3.23 6.27 17.54
N TYR A 62 3.69 5.29 16.78
CA TYR A 62 3.94 5.39 15.34
C TYR A 62 3.18 4.29 14.62
N VAL A 63 2.62 4.62 13.46
CA VAL A 63 1.92 3.66 12.61
C VAL A 63 2.58 3.64 11.23
N PHE A 64 2.96 2.46 10.77
CA PHE A 64 3.41 2.23 9.40
C PHE A 64 2.19 2.10 8.51
N VAL A 65 2.07 2.98 7.54
CA VAL A 65 0.92 3.05 6.64
C VAL A 65 1.37 2.80 5.21
N ALA A 66 0.71 1.86 4.54
CA ALA A 66 0.84 1.64 3.09
C ALA A 66 -0.44 2.09 2.40
N MET A 67 -0.32 2.88 1.34
CA MET A 67 -1.45 3.43 0.60
C MET A 67 -1.32 3.18 -0.88
N THR A 68 -2.47 3.09 -1.56
CA THR A 68 -2.56 3.02 -3.02
C THR A 68 -3.43 4.16 -3.52
N LEU A 69 -2.95 4.86 -4.52
CA LEU A 69 -3.68 5.90 -5.23
C LEU A 69 -4.32 5.28 -6.47
N LYS A 70 -5.64 5.37 -6.62
CA LYS A 70 -6.32 5.06 -7.88
C LYS A 70 -6.27 6.31 -8.74
N LEU A 71 -5.64 6.20 -9.89
CA LEU A 71 -5.46 7.31 -10.79
C LEU A 71 -6.64 7.41 -11.76
N ALA A 72 -6.92 8.62 -12.24
CA ALA A 72 -7.88 8.80 -13.32
C ALA A 72 -7.30 8.27 -14.63
N SER A 73 -8.18 7.82 -15.54
CA SER A 73 -7.78 7.33 -16.86
C SER A 73 -6.91 8.36 -17.60
N GLY A 74 -5.84 7.87 -18.22
CA GLY A 74 -4.89 8.72 -18.94
C GLY A 74 -3.91 9.50 -18.05
N THR A 75 -3.87 9.22 -16.75
CA THR A 75 -2.89 9.84 -15.85
C THR A 75 -1.56 9.09 -15.90
N ASP A 76 -0.47 9.82 -16.11
CA ASP A 76 0.87 9.27 -16.09
C ASP A 76 1.32 8.94 -14.66
N ALA A 77 1.59 7.66 -14.40
CA ALA A 77 2.09 7.19 -13.11
C ALA A 77 3.56 7.62 -12.87
N GLY A 78 4.33 7.91 -13.93
CA GLY A 78 5.71 8.36 -13.82
C GLY A 78 5.84 9.69 -13.08
N ALA A 79 4.95 10.63 -13.36
CA ALA A 79 4.90 11.93 -12.67
C ALA A 79 4.69 11.79 -11.15
N PHE A 80 3.98 10.73 -10.71
CA PHE A 80 3.79 10.46 -9.28
C PHE A 80 5.08 10.01 -8.60
N LYS A 81 5.90 9.23 -9.30
CA LYS A 81 7.19 8.77 -8.77
C LYS A 81 8.15 9.93 -8.53
N GLU A 82 8.19 10.90 -9.44
CA GLU A 82 9.07 12.06 -9.31
C GLU A 82 8.70 12.94 -8.12
N LYS A 83 7.41 13.15 -7.88
CA LYS A 83 6.90 14.01 -6.80
C LYS A 83 6.46 13.26 -5.54
N GLU A 84 6.71 11.95 -5.47
CA GLU A 84 6.41 11.16 -4.27
C GLU A 84 7.08 11.73 -3.01
N PRO A 85 8.37 12.16 -3.03
CA PRO A 85 9.01 12.72 -1.85
C PRO A 85 8.29 13.96 -1.32
N GLU A 86 7.83 14.85 -2.20
CA GLU A 86 7.08 16.07 -1.83
C GLU A 86 5.74 15.71 -1.19
N LEU A 87 5.02 14.73 -1.75
CA LEU A 87 3.77 14.25 -1.19
C LEU A 87 3.98 13.63 0.20
N ARG A 88 5.02 12.82 0.37
CA ARG A 88 5.36 12.21 1.66
C ARG A 88 5.72 13.26 2.70
N ASP A 89 6.51 14.25 2.34
CA ASP A 89 6.87 15.38 3.22
C ASP A 89 5.62 16.16 3.66
N ALA A 90 4.71 16.46 2.73
CA ALA A 90 3.45 17.12 3.03
C ALA A 90 2.59 16.33 4.03
N ILE A 91 2.50 15.01 3.87
CA ILE A 91 1.74 14.13 4.77
C ILE A 91 2.38 14.13 6.17
N ILE A 92 3.69 13.99 6.26
CA ILE A 92 4.39 14.00 7.55
C ILE A 92 4.23 15.36 8.24
N LYS A 93 4.43 16.46 7.54
CA LYS A 93 4.21 17.80 8.10
C LYS A 93 2.77 18.01 8.59
N ALA A 94 1.79 17.51 7.85
CA ALA A 94 0.39 17.56 8.27
C ALA A 94 0.15 16.72 9.54
N ALA A 95 0.75 15.54 9.65
CA ALA A 95 0.63 14.68 10.83
C ALA A 95 1.12 15.35 12.12
N TYR A 96 2.13 16.23 12.01
CA TYR A 96 2.61 17.05 13.15
C TYR A 96 1.73 18.26 13.45
N LYS A 97 1.15 18.90 12.43
CA LYS A 97 0.32 20.10 12.59
C LYS A 97 -1.13 19.77 12.96
N THR A 98 -1.69 18.79 12.29
CA THR A 98 -3.08 18.36 12.43
C THR A 98 -3.11 16.84 12.51
N PRO A 99 -2.83 16.25 13.69
CA PRO A 99 -2.66 14.82 13.84
C PRO A 99 -3.86 14.00 13.34
N PHE A 100 -3.57 12.92 12.63
CA PHE A 100 -4.57 11.95 12.15
C PHE A 100 -4.89 10.94 13.25
N VAL A 101 -5.37 11.41 14.40
CA VAL A 101 -5.62 10.57 15.59
C VAL A 101 -7.08 10.19 15.67
N ARG A 102 -7.32 8.91 15.95
CA ARG A 102 -8.62 8.38 16.38
C ARG A 102 -8.73 8.49 17.89
N GLN A 103 -9.94 8.77 18.39
CA GLN A 103 -10.18 8.88 19.83
C GLN A 103 -10.30 7.52 20.53
N ASP A 104 -10.65 6.49 19.78
CA ASP A 104 -10.92 5.13 20.27
C ASP A 104 -9.68 4.23 20.27
N THR A 105 -8.64 4.59 19.50
CA THR A 105 -7.44 3.75 19.39
C THR A 105 -6.20 4.57 19.02
N TRP A 106 -5.05 4.11 19.52
CA TRP A 106 -3.72 4.62 19.11
C TRP A 106 -2.95 3.62 18.24
N LYS A 107 -3.63 2.60 17.75
CA LYS A 107 -3.05 1.57 16.88
C LYS A 107 -3.15 1.93 15.41
N GLU A 108 -4.09 2.79 15.06
CA GLU A 108 -4.39 3.17 13.68
C GLU A 108 -4.55 4.68 13.55
N VAL A 109 -4.23 5.20 12.39
CA VAL A 109 -4.54 6.59 12.03
C VAL A 109 -6.01 6.72 11.62
N ASP A 110 -6.54 7.93 11.71
CA ASP A 110 -7.85 8.28 11.17
C ASP A 110 -7.83 8.18 9.64
N GLY A 111 -8.28 7.05 9.12
CA GLY A 111 -8.27 6.74 7.69
C GLY A 111 -8.96 7.81 6.83
N PRO A 112 -10.22 8.17 7.11
CA PRO A 112 -10.94 9.21 6.39
C PRO A 112 -10.21 10.55 6.34
N LYS A 113 -9.66 11.01 7.47
CA LYS A 113 -8.87 12.27 7.51
C LYS A 113 -7.59 12.17 6.69
N LEU A 114 -6.86 11.07 6.82
CA LEU A 114 -5.62 10.85 6.09
C LEU A 114 -5.88 10.77 4.57
N THR A 115 -6.82 9.95 4.14
CA THR A 115 -7.12 9.79 2.71
C THR A 115 -7.66 11.06 2.08
N GLY A 116 -8.51 11.80 2.79
CA GLY A 116 -9.01 13.12 2.36
C GLY A 116 -7.86 14.13 2.20
N PHE A 117 -6.95 14.19 3.17
CA PHE A 117 -5.77 15.06 3.09
C PHE A 117 -4.89 14.67 1.90
N VAL A 118 -4.54 13.38 1.75
CA VAL A 118 -3.71 12.90 0.64
C VAL A 118 -4.34 13.23 -0.71
N LYS A 119 -5.65 13.02 -0.86
CA LYS A 119 -6.37 13.37 -2.10
C LYS A 119 -6.27 14.86 -2.40
N THR A 120 -6.41 15.71 -1.40
CA THR A 120 -6.28 17.18 -1.55
C THR A 120 -4.85 17.56 -1.95
N GLN A 121 -3.83 16.99 -1.31
CA GLN A 121 -2.43 17.25 -1.64
C GLN A 121 -2.06 16.75 -3.04
N CYS A 122 -2.58 15.60 -3.45
CA CYS A 122 -2.44 15.14 -4.83
C CYS A 122 -3.05 16.14 -5.82
N GLY A 123 -4.18 16.76 -5.49
CA GLY A 123 -4.77 17.82 -6.31
C GLY A 123 -3.89 19.06 -6.45
N VAL A 124 -3.10 19.38 -5.42
CA VAL A 124 -2.15 20.50 -5.44
C VAL A 124 -0.89 20.16 -6.25
N LEU A 125 -0.31 18.98 -6.04
CA LEU A 125 0.97 18.58 -6.65
C LEU A 125 0.85 18.12 -8.10
N PHE A 126 -0.22 17.39 -8.42
CA PHE A 126 -0.39 16.74 -9.73
C PHE A 126 -1.53 17.34 -10.57
N GLY A 127 -2.34 18.20 -9.95
CA GLY A 127 -3.55 18.77 -10.56
C GLY A 127 -4.83 18.05 -10.14
N LYS A 128 -5.91 18.82 -10.11
CA LYS A 128 -7.24 18.32 -9.72
C LYS A 128 -7.71 17.22 -10.67
N GLY A 129 -8.35 16.18 -10.14
CA GLY A 129 -8.92 15.10 -10.92
C GLY A 129 -7.96 14.00 -11.34
N LYS A 130 -6.66 14.13 -11.12
CA LYS A 130 -5.68 13.08 -11.47
C LYS A 130 -5.75 11.86 -10.56
N VAL A 131 -6.23 12.02 -9.32
CA VAL A 131 -6.44 10.93 -8.37
C VAL A 131 -7.93 10.75 -8.12
N ALA A 132 -8.46 9.60 -8.49
CA ALA A 132 -9.87 9.25 -8.29
C ALA A 132 -10.13 8.94 -6.80
N SER A 133 -9.33 8.08 -6.20
CA SER A 133 -9.44 7.73 -4.78
C SER A 133 -8.08 7.37 -4.17
N VAL A 134 -8.03 7.42 -2.85
CA VAL A 134 -6.89 7.00 -2.04
C VAL A 134 -7.34 5.89 -1.12
N GLU A 135 -6.62 4.80 -1.08
CA GLU A 135 -6.94 3.62 -0.28
C GLU A 135 -5.78 3.29 0.66
N ILE A 136 -6.10 3.05 1.91
CA ILE A 136 -5.13 2.55 2.89
C ILE A 136 -5.14 1.02 2.82
N VAL A 137 -4.05 0.45 2.34
CA VAL A 137 -3.91 -1.00 2.17
C VAL A 137 -3.56 -1.67 3.49
N LYS A 138 -2.70 -1.03 4.29
CA LYS A 138 -2.20 -1.62 5.53
C LYS A 138 -1.84 -0.56 6.55
N GLN A 139 -2.13 -0.86 7.82
CA GLN A 139 -1.68 -0.08 8.97
C GLN A 139 -1.06 -1.04 10.00
N ILE A 140 0.17 -0.76 10.41
CA ILE A 140 0.87 -1.55 11.43
C ILE A 140 1.36 -0.61 12.52
N PRO A 141 0.80 -0.67 13.73
CA PRO A 141 1.30 0.14 14.83
C PRO A 141 2.65 -0.39 15.32
N ARG A 142 3.53 0.50 15.73
CA ARG A 142 4.78 0.15 16.40
C ARG A 142 4.52 -0.53 17.75
N GLN A 143 3.51 -0.06 18.47
CA GLN A 143 3.10 -0.60 19.76
C GLN A 143 1.58 -0.78 19.81
N GLN A 144 1.13 -1.81 20.53
CA GLN A 144 -0.29 -2.13 20.70
C GLN A 144 -0.91 -1.29 21.85
N LEU A 145 -0.84 0.04 21.73
CA LEU A 145 -1.33 0.97 22.73
C LEU A 145 -2.80 1.33 22.51
N MET A 146 -3.51 1.48 23.61
CA MET A 146 -4.89 1.97 23.64
C MET A 146 -4.94 3.27 24.43
N PRO A 147 -5.86 4.19 24.10
CA PRO A 147 -6.11 5.35 24.95
C PRO A 147 -6.55 4.88 26.36
N PRO A 148 -6.19 5.63 27.42
CA PRO A 148 -6.67 5.32 28.74
C PRO A 148 -8.20 5.39 28.72
N LYS A 149 -8.85 4.37 29.32
CA LYS A 149 -10.30 4.40 29.52
C LYS A 149 -10.61 5.69 30.29
N ARG A 150 -11.48 6.55 29.74
CA ARG A 150 -12.04 7.65 30.51
C ARG A 150 -12.75 7.00 31.68
N SER A 151 -12.18 7.07 32.89
CA SER A 151 -12.95 6.87 34.11
C SER A 151 -14.12 7.85 34.03
N ALA A 152 -15.32 7.31 34.04
CA ALA A 152 -16.48 8.13 34.38
C ALA A 152 -16.19 8.64 35.79
N ALA A 153 -15.57 9.81 35.88
CA ALA A 153 -15.47 10.53 37.12
C ALA A 153 -16.92 10.93 37.44
N GLY A 154 -17.57 10.09 38.25
CA GLY A 154 -18.81 10.48 38.89
C GLY A 154 -18.58 11.84 39.57
N PRO A 155 -19.62 12.68 39.66
CA PRO A 155 -19.51 13.96 40.34
C PRO A 155 -18.97 13.70 41.74
N ARG A 156 -17.81 14.31 42.07
CA ARG A 156 -17.30 14.32 43.42
C ARG A 156 -18.37 14.99 44.25
N GLN A 157 -19.07 14.20 45.05
CA GLN A 157 -19.90 14.77 46.10
C GLN A 157 -18.94 15.56 47.01
N PRO A 158 -19.26 16.83 47.30
CA PRO A 158 -18.53 17.54 48.33
C PRO A 158 -18.74 16.81 49.64
N GLU A 159 -17.69 16.31 50.26
CA GLU A 159 -17.71 15.82 51.62
C GLU A 159 -18.13 16.98 52.51
N MET A 160 -19.37 16.98 52.94
CA MET A 160 -19.81 17.78 54.06
C MET A 160 -19.20 17.14 55.31
N ASN A 161 -18.12 17.75 55.78
CA ASN A 161 -17.56 17.44 57.09
C ASN A 161 -18.42 18.14 58.14
N PRO A 162 -18.86 17.45 59.19
CA PRO A 162 -19.70 18.00 60.25
C PRO A 162 -18.98 19.02 61.15
#